data_aa2a05397b4190c7a323cb1865b33cd3
#
_entry.id   aa2a05397b4190c7a323cb1865b33cd3
#
_cell.length_a   1.000
_cell.length_b   1.000
_cell.length_c   1.000
_cell.angle_alpha   90.00
_cell.angle_beta   90.00
_cell.angle_gamma   90.00
#
_symmetry.space_group_name_H-M   'P 1'
#
loop_
_entity.id
_entity.type
_entity.pdbx_description
1 polymer ?
#
loop_
_entity_poly.entity_id
_entity_poly.type
_entity_poly.pdbx_seq_one_letter_code
_entity_poly.pdbx_strand_id
1 'polypeptide(L)'
;MLRKAYWVALALLACDQGLAPVPESGGCPAGFVGACGTIVFRGAVPESTQVVYVVAYASFPENQTDLLTFTPLAPPTLDLPGSTADTITTYRLPLPTGRYEWILAVWKKIGVLTLENADTLLREAGFYRDTLNPTAPGTVDISGPTDSIDFVVDFDNMHPVSYYFPPAGRR
;
A
#
# COMPACT_ATOMS: atom_id res chain seq x y z
N MET A 1 -14.02 -55.48 55.19
CA MET A 1 -13.29 -54.18 55.15
C MET A 1 -13.04 -53.85 53.70
N LEU A 2 -13.90 -52.97 53.11
CA LEU A 2 -13.78 -52.62 51.70
C LEU A 2 -13.01 -51.32 51.60
N ARG A 3 -11.83 -51.36 50.98
CA ARG A 3 -11.04 -50.15 50.57
C ARG A 3 -11.57 -49.60 49.24
N LYS A 4 -12.27 -48.48 49.29
CA LYS A 4 -12.68 -47.74 48.10
C LYS A 4 -11.49 -46.99 47.57
N ALA A 5 -11.01 -47.42 46.39
CA ALA A 5 -10.01 -46.67 45.61
C ALA A 5 -10.72 -45.59 44.84
N TYR A 6 -10.43 -44.33 45.17
CA TYR A 6 -10.89 -43.14 44.40
C TYR A 6 -9.90 -42.92 43.24
N TRP A 7 -10.35 -43.17 42.04
CA TRP A 7 -9.65 -42.73 40.82
C TRP A 7 -9.95 -41.25 40.61
N VAL A 8 -8.96 -40.42 40.86
CA VAL A 8 -9.00 -39.00 40.47
C VAL A 8 -8.64 -38.93 39.02
N ALA A 9 -9.63 -38.78 38.16
CA ALA A 9 -9.43 -38.46 36.76
C ALA A 9 -9.01 -36.98 36.68
N LEU A 10 -7.71 -36.76 36.48
CA LEU A 10 -7.17 -35.45 36.15
C LEU A 10 -7.54 -35.18 34.71
N ALA A 11 -8.63 -34.42 34.47
CA ALA A 11 -8.92 -33.86 33.15
C ALA A 11 -7.91 -32.77 32.88
N LEU A 12 -6.92 -33.08 32.06
CA LEU A 12 -6.03 -32.10 31.42
C LEU A 12 -6.89 -31.30 30.44
N LEU A 13 -7.39 -30.16 30.88
CA LEU A 13 -7.89 -29.11 30.03
C LEU A 13 -6.66 -28.55 29.28
N ALA A 14 -6.31 -29.18 28.15
CA ALA A 14 -5.46 -28.56 27.16
C ALA A 14 -6.24 -27.31 26.66
N CYS A 15 -5.91 -26.14 27.20
CA CYS A 15 -6.23 -24.89 26.56
C CYS A 15 -5.46 -24.89 25.26
N ASP A 16 -6.11 -25.32 24.20
CA ASP A 16 -5.70 -25.02 22.84
C ASP A 16 -5.92 -23.51 22.65
N GLN A 17 -4.99 -22.75 23.20
CA GLN A 17 -4.83 -21.37 22.76
C GLN A 17 -4.23 -21.49 21.35
N GLY A 18 -5.13 -21.78 20.40
CA GLY A 18 -4.79 -21.66 19.00
C GLY A 18 -4.13 -20.30 18.86
N LEU A 19 -2.85 -20.31 18.49
CA LEU A 19 -2.17 -19.14 17.97
C LEU A 19 -2.96 -18.76 16.72
N ALA A 20 -4.03 -17.97 16.91
CA ALA A 20 -4.63 -17.24 15.81
C ALA A 20 -3.43 -16.53 15.14
N PRO A 21 -3.20 -16.71 13.84
CA PRO A 21 -2.15 -15.99 13.18
C PRO A 21 -2.38 -14.50 13.51
N VAL A 22 -1.43 -13.92 14.25
CA VAL A 22 -1.40 -12.49 14.49
C VAL A 22 -1.48 -11.90 13.09
N PRO A 23 -2.50 -11.05 12.77
CA PRO A 23 -2.52 -10.37 11.49
C PRO A 23 -1.14 -9.77 11.33
N GLU A 24 -0.45 -10.10 10.23
CA GLU A 24 0.89 -9.58 9.98
C GLU A 24 0.79 -8.08 10.15
N SER A 25 1.35 -7.55 11.24
CA SER A 25 1.47 -6.11 11.44
C SER A 25 2.14 -5.60 10.17
N GLY A 26 1.63 -4.52 9.57
CA GLY A 26 2.15 -3.96 8.31
C GLY A 26 3.65 -3.60 8.33
N GLY A 27 4.40 -4.17 9.28
CA GLY A 27 5.81 -3.97 9.50
C GLY A 27 6.70 -4.70 8.50
N CYS A 28 7.88 -4.13 8.27
CA CYS A 28 8.90 -4.71 7.43
C CYS A 28 9.55 -5.94 8.09
N PRO A 29 9.82 -7.02 7.35
CA PRO A 29 10.61 -8.14 7.84
C PRO A 29 12.04 -7.70 8.20
N ALA A 30 12.65 -8.42 9.15
CA ALA A 30 14.05 -8.20 9.48
C ALA A 30 14.94 -8.37 8.23
N GLY A 31 15.83 -7.40 7.98
CA GLY A 31 16.72 -7.39 6.83
C GLY A 31 16.09 -6.90 5.52
N PHE A 32 14.82 -6.52 5.52
CA PHE A 32 14.20 -5.85 4.38
C PHE A 32 14.77 -4.43 4.23
N VAL A 33 14.96 -3.98 3.00
CA VAL A 33 15.31 -2.58 2.69
C VAL A 33 14.18 -1.98 1.87
N GLY A 34 13.53 -0.96 2.42
CA GLY A 34 12.36 -0.34 1.77
C GLY A 34 11.31 0.12 2.76
N ALA A 35 10.15 0.48 2.24
CA ALA A 35 8.99 0.95 2.98
C ALA A 35 7.93 -0.14 3.13
N CYS A 36 7.34 -0.23 4.31
CA CYS A 36 6.22 -1.10 4.61
C CYS A 36 5.13 -0.32 5.33
N GLY A 37 3.90 -0.73 5.10
CA GLY A 37 2.78 -0.06 5.74
C GLY A 37 1.46 -0.72 5.43
N THR A 38 0.43 -0.02 5.83
CA THR A 38 -0.96 -0.42 5.69
C THR A 38 -1.67 0.54 4.73
N ILE A 39 -2.47 -0.01 3.85
CA ILE A 39 -3.35 0.76 2.97
C ILE A 39 -4.80 0.50 3.37
N VAL A 40 -5.54 1.57 3.56
CA VAL A 40 -6.99 1.54 3.76
C VAL A 40 -7.65 1.93 2.45
N PHE A 41 -8.47 1.04 1.89
CA PHE A 41 -9.24 1.34 0.69
C PHE A 41 -10.54 2.06 1.02
N ARG A 42 -10.90 3.04 0.20
CA ARG A 42 -12.18 3.76 0.23
C ARG A 42 -12.81 3.78 -1.16
N GLY A 43 -14.14 3.79 -1.17
CA GLY A 43 -14.89 3.73 -2.41
C GLY A 43 -14.91 2.33 -3.06
N ALA A 44 -15.72 2.18 -4.08
CA ALA A 44 -15.82 0.94 -4.83
C ALA A 44 -14.67 0.81 -5.83
N VAL A 45 -14.05 -0.36 -5.89
CA VAL A 45 -13.04 -0.64 -6.93
C VAL A 45 -13.70 -0.54 -8.29
N PRO A 46 -13.24 0.33 -9.22
CA PRO A 46 -13.84 0.46 -10.53
C PRO A 46 -13.73 -0.86 -11.33
N GLU A 47 -14.79 -1.27 -12.01
CA GLU A 47 -14.82 -2.50 -12.83
C GLU A 47 -13.73 -2.52 -13.91
N SER A 48 -13.30 -1.33 -14.35
CA SER A 48 -12.23 -1.18 -15.35
C SER A 48 -10.83 -1.27 -14.77
N THR A 49 -10.67 -1.62 -13.48
CA THR A 49 -9.36 -1.75 -12.83
C THR A 49 -8.60 -2.94 -13.40
N GLN A 50 -7.40 -2.71 -13.90
CA GLN A 50 -6.46 -3.77 -14.22
C GLN A 50 -5.61 -4.11 -13.00
N VAL A 51 -5.09 -3.10 -12.31
CA VAL A 51 -4.18 -3.27 -11.18
C VAL A 51 -4.00 -1.94 -10.44
N VAL A 52 -3.60 -2.02 -9.17
CA VAL A 52 -3.08 -0.87 -8.40
C VAL A 52 -1.67 -1.21 -7.97
N TYR A 53 -0.73 -0.32 -8.29
CA TYR A 53 0.69 -0.43 -7.92
C TYR A 53 1.02 0.51 -6.77
N VAL A 54 2.03 0.15 -5.97
CA VAL A 54 2.69 1.11 -5.07
C VAL A 54 4.06 1.45 -5.65
N VAL A 55 4.31 2.74 -5.83
CA VAL A 55 5.56 3.26 -6.41
C VAL A 55 6.12 4.38 -5.56
N ALA A 56 7.40 4.67 -5.73
CA ALA A 56 8.07 5.79 -5.08
C ALA A 56 8.87 6.61 -6.10
N TYR A 57 8.98 7.91 -5.82
CA TYR A 57 9.82 8.85 -6.55
C TYR A 57 10.85 9.46 -5.60
N ALA A 58 12.11 9.47 -6.01
CA ALA A 58 13.18 10.10 -5.23
C ALA A 58 13.03 11.63 -5.16
N SER A 59 12.47 12.24 -6.20
CA SER A 59 12.04 13.64 -6.21
C SER A 59 10.64 13.73 -6.78
N PHE A 60 9.87 14.72 -6.34
CA PHE A 60 8.54 14.96 -6.91
C PHE A 60 8.68 15.25 -8.42
N PRO A 61 7.93 14.54 -9.30
CA PRO A 61 8.03 14.75 -10.75
C PRO A 61 7.69 16.19 -11.15
N GLU A 62 8.50 16.81 -12.00
CA GLU A 62 8.27 18.16 -12.49
C GLU A 62 7.47 18.20 -13.80
N ASN A 63 7.49 17.09 -14.53
CA ASN A 63 6.80 16.96 -15.81
C ASN A 63 6.34 15.51 -16.06
N GLN A 64 5.51 15.31 -17.08
CA GLN A 64 4.92 14.00 -17.39
C GLN A 64 5.97 12.92 -17.72
N THR A 65 7.12 13.28 -18.27
CA THR A 65 8.18 12.30 -18.59
C THR A 65 8.81 11.73 -17.33
N ASP A 66 8.90 12.53 -16.26
CA ASP A 66 9.47 12.11 -14.99
C ASP A 66 8.61 11.03 -14.30
N LEU A 67 7.34 10.87 -14.70
CA LEU A 67 6.50 9.77 -14.21
C LEU A 67 7.06 8.38 -14.54
N LEU A 68 7.98 8.28 -15.49
CA LEU A 68 8.66 7.02 -15.82
C LEU A 68 9.87 6.74 -14.93
N THR A 69 10.24 7.65 -14.03
CA THR A 69 11.41 7.51 -13.13
C THR A 69 11.07 6.87 -11.79
N PHE A 70 9.92 6.22 -11.67
CA PHE A 70 9.48 5.56 -10.43
C PHE A 70 10.37 4.37 -10.05
N THR A 71 10.38 4.07 -8.78
CA THR A 71 11.08 2.93 -8.18
C THR A 71 10.08 2.09 -7.35
N PRO A 72 10.17 0.75 -7.35
CA PRO A 72 11.03 -0.09 -8.18
C PRO A 72 10.48 -0.22 -9.62
N LEU A 73 11.31 -0.65 -10.57
CA LEU A 73 10.88 -0.90 -11.97
C LEU A 73 9.81 -2.01 -12.09
N ALA A 74 9.77 -2.92 -11.13
CA ALA A 74 8.71 -3.91 -10.96
C ALA A 74 7.97 -3.64 -9.64
N PRO A 75 7.04 -2.69 -9.62
CA PRO A 75 6.38 -2.29 -8.40
C PRO A 75 5.44 -3.39 -7.89
N PRO A 76 5.29 -3.53 -6.56
CA PRO A 76 4.32 -4.44 -5.98
C PRO A 76 2.90 -4.03 -6.36
N THR A 77 2.08 -5.04 -6.61
CA THR A 77 0.63 -4.88 -6.80
C THR A 77 -0.08 -5.01 -5.47
N LEU A 78 -1.18 -4.29 -5.32
CA LEU A 78 -2.04 -4.42 -4.14
C LEU A 78 -3.09 -5.50 -4.36
N ASP A 79 -3.32 -6.29 -3.32
CA ASP A 79 -4.50 -7.14 -3.23
C ASP A 79 -5.72 -6.25 -2.99
N LEU A 80 -6.56 -6.15 -4.03
CA LEU A 80 -7.72 -5.29 -3.98
C LEU A 80 -8.86 -5.92 -3.18
N PRO A 81 -9.64 -5.12 -2.46
CA PRO A 81 -10.81 -5.61 -1.75
C PRO A 81 -11.80 -6.24 -2.75
N GLY A 82 -12.50 -7.27 -2.29
CA GLY A 82 -13.69 -7.75 -2.98
C GLY A 82 -14.77 -6.65 -3.02
N SER A 83 -16.01 -7.03 -3.30
CA SER A 83 -17.14 -6.08 -3.44
C SER A 83 -17.56 -5.34 -2.14
N THR A 84 -16.82 -5.47 -1.04
CA THR A 84 -17.12 -4.82 0.25
C THR A 84 -16.13 -3.69 0.52
N ALA A 85 -16.65 -2.49 0.83
CA ALA A 85 -15.89 -1.34 1.29
C ALA A 85 -15.07 -1.66 2.55
N ASP A 86 -14.02 -0.87 2.80
CA ASP A 86 -13.19 -0.86 4.01
C ASP A 86 -12.30 -2.10 4.22
N THR A 87 -11.61 -2.53 3.19
CA THR A 87 -10.55 -3.53 3.36
C THR A 87 -9.22 -2.85 3.64
N ILE A 88 -8.52 -3.38 4.63
CA ILE A 88 -7.15 -2.99 4.96
C ILE A 88 -6.23 -4.04 4.36
N THR A 89 -5.21 -3.60 3.63
CA THR A 89 -4.14 -4.48 3.13
C THR A 89 -2.77 -3.97 3.58
N THR A 90 -1.82 -4.87 3.71
CA THR A 90 -0.43 -4.51 3.98
C THR A 90 0.36 -4.55 2.67
N TYR A 91 1.39 -3.71 2.58
CA TYR A 91 2.29 -3.73 1.43
C TYR A 91 3.74 -3.66 1.85
N ARG A 92 4.61 -4.11 0.96
CA ARG A 92 6.07 -4.03 1.08
C ARG A 92 6.62 -3.50 -0.23
N LEU A 93 7.24 -2.33 -0.16
CA LEU A 93 7.84 -1.64 -1.30
C LEU A 93 9.35 -1.71 -1.17
N PRO A 94 10.04 -2.60 -1.92
CA PRO A 94 11.49 -2.66 -1.89
C PRO A 94 12.06 -1.40 -2.54
N LEU A 95 12.89 -0.67 -1.78
CA LEU A 95 13.49 0.58 -2.22
C LEU A 95 14.98 0.56 -1.89
N PRO A 96 15.87 1.00 -2.79
CA PRO A 96 17.25 1.32 -2.45
C PRO A 96 17.33 2.32 -1.30
N THR A 97 18.45 2.31 -0.57
CA THR A 97 18.77 3.37 0.40
C THR A 97 18.73 4.74 -0.28
N GLY A 98 18.04 5.68 0.34
CA GLY A 98 17.88 7.02 -0.23
C GLY A 98 16.66 7.74 0.31
N ARG A 99 16.49 8.96 -0.13
CA ARG A 99 15.35 9.81 0.18
C ARG A 99 14.31 9.70 -0.92
N TYR A 100 13.04 9.61 -0.52
CA TYR A 100 11.89 9.55 -1.42
C TYR A 100 10.90 10.63 -1.03
N GLU A 101 10.50 11.45 -1.98
CA GLU A 101 9.62 12.62 -1.76
C GLU A 101 8.17 12.33 -2.11
N TRP A 102 7.89 11.18 -2.74
CA TRP A 102 6.53 10.79 -3.04
C TRP A 102 6.39 9.26 -3.10
N ILE A 103 5.61 8.69 -2.20
CA ILE A 103 5.19 7.28 -2.20
C ILE A 103 3.68 7.26 -2.40
N LEU A 104 3.21 6.57 -3.45
CA LEU A 104 1.80 6.61 -3.84
C LEU A 104 1.30 5.30 -4.42
N ALA A 105 -0.02 5.15 -4.41
CA ALA A 105 -0.73 4.12 -5.17
C ALA A 105 -1.15 4.67 -6.53
N VAL A 106 -0.79 3.96 -7.57
CA VAL A 106 -1.16 4.24 -8.96
C VAL A 106 -2.19 3.22 -9.43
N TRP A 107 -3.41 3.67 -9.64
CA TRP A 107 -4.45 2.87 -10.28
C TRP A 107 -4.24 2.85 -11.78
N LYS A 108 -4.30 1.64 -12.37
CA LYS A 108 -4.20 1.45 -13.81
C LYS A 108 -5.48 0.83 -14.34
N LYS A 109 -6.07 1.49 -15.32
CA LYS A 109 -7.20 0.97 -16.09
C LYS A 109 -6.75 -0.13 -17.06
N ILE A 110 -7.66 -1.04 -17.38
CA ILE A 110 -7.46 -2.05 -18.45
C ILE A 110 -7.07 -1.35 -19.75
N GLY A 111 -5.94 -1.77 -20.31
CA GLY A 111 -5.41 -1.24 -21.56
C GLY A 111 -3.89 -1.28 -21.66
N VAL A 112 -3.37 -1.09 -22.87
CA VAL A 112 -1.94 -0.96 -23.14
C VAL A 112 -1.52 0.47 -22.84
N LEU A 113 -0.61 0.65 -21.88
CA LEU A 113 -0.12 1.97 -21.47
C LEU A 113 0.91 2.50 -22.46
N THR A 114 0.72 3.75 -22.88
CA THR A 114 1.70 4.57 -23.61
C THR A 114 1.77 5.95 -22.97
N LEU A 115 2.76 6.75 -23.32
CA LEU A 115 2.86 8.13 -22.82
C LEU A 115 1.64 8.98 -23.23
N GLU A 116 1.16 8.79 -24.46
CA GLU A 116 0.05 9.57 -25.03
C GLU A 116 -1.29 9.27 -24.34
N ASN A 117 -1.46 8.06 -23.79
CA ASN A 117 -2.70 7.66 -23.13
C ASN A 117 -2.60 7.57 -21.60
N ALA A 118 -1.46 7.95 -21.03
CA ALA A 118 -1.21 7.89 -19.58
C ALA A 118 -2.29 8.64 -18.79
N ASP A 119 -2.72 9.80 -19.24
CA ASP A 119 -3.78 10.60 -18.61
C ASP A 119 -5.16 9.89 -18.60
N THR A 120 -5.38 8.96 -19.52
CA THR A 120 -6.62 8.18 -19.60
C THR A 120 -6.55 6.91 -18.77
N LEU A 121 -5.38 6.28 -18.69
CA LEU A 121 -5.20 4.94 -18.13
C LEU A 121 -4.61 4.93 -16.73
N LEU A 122 -3.99 6.01 -16.28
CA LEU A 122 -3.40 6.12 -14.94
C LEU A 122 -4.12 7.15 -14.09
N ARG A 123 -4.24 6.84 -12.81
CA ARG A 123 -4.72 7.76 -11.77
C ARG A 123 -3.84 7.62 -10.53
N GLU A 124 -3.50 8.72 -9.90
CA GLU A 124 -3.11 8.70 -8.51
C GLU A 124 -4.36 8.37 -7.68
N ALA A 125 -4.28 7.35 -6.86
CA ALA A 125 -5.40 6.87 -6.04
C ALA A 125 -5.20 7.11 -4.54
N GLY A 126 -4.03 7.61 -4.15
CA GLY A 126 -3.65 7.94 -2.77
C GLY A 126 -2.15 7.95 -2.60
N PHE A 127 -1.67 8.67 -1.62
CA PHE A 127 -0.24 8.78 -1.33
C PHE A 127 0.03 8.94 0.16
N TYR A 128 1.24 8.59 0.57
CA TYR A 128 1.74 8.86 1.91
C TYR A 128 1.88 10.36 2.12
N ARG A 129 1.35 10.86 3.24
CA ARG A 129 1.20 12.29 3.49
C ARG A 129 2.20 12.79 4.53
N ASP A 130 2.58 14.04 4.38
CA ASP A 130 3.31 14.77 5.42
C ASP A 130 2.43 14.91 6.68
N THR A 131 2.98 14.58 7.83
CA THR A 131 2.29 14.68 9.12
C THR A 131 2.00 16.14 9.52
N LEU A 132 2.82 17.08 9.07
CA LEU A 132 2.67 18.52 9.34
C LEU A 132 1.83 19.23 8.29
N ASN A 133 1.80 18.71 7.06
CA ASN A 133 0.99 19.20 5.96
C ASN A 133 0.28 18.05 5.26
N PRO A 134 -0.89 17.62 5.73
CA PRO A 134 -1.59 16.44 5.19
C PRO A 134 -2.08 16.59 3.74
N THR A 135 -1.92 17.74 3.11
CA THR A 135 -2.21 17.95 1.68
C THR A 135 -0.97 17.74 0.80
N ALA A 136 0.21 17.66 1.39
CA ALA A 136 1.47 17.44 0.68
C ALA A 136 1.94 15.99 0.80
N PRO A 137 2.72 15.49 -0.18
CA PRO A 137 3.42 14.21 -0.05
C PRO A 137 4.36 14.19 1.15
N GLY A 138 4.39 13.05 1.85
CA GLY A 138 5.34 12.81 2.92
C GLY A 138 6.69 12.34 2.38
N THR A 139 7.76 12.89 2.94
CA THR A 139 9.12 12.46 2.63
C THR A 139 9.53 11.28 3.51
N VAL A 140 10.21 10.29 2.93
CA VAL A 140 10.69 9.10 3.62
C VAL A 140 12.17 8.87 3.32
N ASP A 141 12.98 8.70 4.37
CA ASP A 141 14.40 8.34 4.26
C ASP A 141 14.56 6.83 4.50
N ILE A 142 14.96 6.10 3.46
CA ILE A 142 15.18 4.65 3.51
C ILE A 142 16.65 4.37 3.82
N SER A 143 16.90 3.75 4.98
CA SER A 143 18.23 3.25 5.36
C SER A 143 18.21 1.76 5.75
N GLY A 144 17.05 1.15 5.75
CA GLY A 144 16.75 -0.23 6.12
C GLY A 144 15.25 -0.46 6.10
N PRO A 145 14.73 -1.35 6.97
CA PRO A 145 13.29 -1.51 7.16
C PRO A 145 12.67 -0.20 7.66
N THR A 146 11.70 0.33 6.92
CA THR A 146 11.02 1.59 7.27
C THR A 146 9.52 1.33 7.36
N ASP A 147 9.00 1.31 8.57
CA ASP A 147 7.62 0.94 8.89
C ASP A 147 6.69 2.16 8.96
N SER A 148 5.39 1.88 9.04
CA SER A 148 4.33 2.88 9.27
C SER A 148 4.20 3.91 8.14
N ILE A 149 4.48 3.49 6.90
CA ILE A 149 4.22 4.30 5.72
C ILE A 149 2.77 4.02 5.28
N ASP A 150 1.83 4.45 6.13
CA ASP A 150 0.41 4.14 5.98
C ASP A 150 -0.30 5.24 5.20
N PHE A 151 -1.22 4.86 4.31
CA PHE A 151 -2.04 5.84 3.59
C PHE A 151 -3.37 5.24 3.10
N VAL A 152 -4.23 6.11 2.57
CA VAL A 152 -5.54 5.76 2.04
C VAL A 152 -5.47 5.73 0.52
N VAL A 153 -6.04 4.69 -0.08
CA VAL A 153 -6.38 4.61 -1.51
C VAL A 153 -7.88 4.90 -1.63
N ASP A 154 -8.21 5.99 -2.31
CA ASP A 154 -9.58 6.49 -2.43
C ASP A 154 -10.01 6.45 -3.91
N PHE A 155 -10.80 5.44 -4.25
CA PHE A 155 -11.28 5.24 -5.62
C PHE A 155 -12.31 6.27 -6.08
N ASP A 156 -12.94 7.00 -5.13
CA ASP A 156 -13.90 8.05 -5.45
C ASP A 156 -13.22 9.40 -5.76
N ASN A 157 -11.93 9.55 -5.35
CA ASN A 157 -11.17 10.80 -5.46
C ASN A 157 -9.82 10.64 -6.17
N MET A 158 -9.76 9.79 -7.19
CA MET A 158 -8.55 9.57 -7.97
C MET A 158 -8.22 10.75 -8.89
N HIS A 159 -6.94 11.14 -8.95
CA HIS A 159 -6.46 12.23 -9.79
C HIS A 159 -5.80 11.74 -11.08
N PRO A 160 -6.19 12.27 -12.26
CA PRO A 160 -5.52 11.99 -13.52
C PRO A 160 -4.12 12.62 -13.56
N VAL A 161 -3.28 12.16 -14.48
CA VAL A 161 -1.95 12.72 -14.71
C VAL A 161 -1.99 14.22 -14.98
N SER A 162 -2.98 14.68 -15.74
CA SER A 162 -3.19 16.12 -16.05
C SER A 162 -3.54 16.99 -14.85
N TYR A 163 -3.91 16.41 -13.71
CA TYR A 163 -4.10 17.14 -12.46
C TYR A 163 -2.78 17.72 -11.96
N TYR A 164 -1.70 16.93 -12.05
CA TYR A 164 -0.36 17.34 -11.63
C TYR A 164 0.41 18.07 -12.75
N PHE A 165 0.19 17.67 -13.99
CA PHE A 165 0.87 18.18 -15.18
C PHE A 165 -0.16 18.70 -16.20
N PRO A 166 -0.78 19.85 -15.92
CA PRO A 166 -1.77 20.40 -16.84
C PRO A 166 -1.12 20.74 -18.19
N PRO A 167 -1.79 20.43 -19.32
CA PRO A 167 -1.27 20.75 -20.62
C PRO A 167 -1.02 22.25 -20.75
N ALA A 168 0.14 22.60 -21.37
CA ALA A 168 0.53 24.00 -21.55
C ALA A 168 -0.60 24.77 -22.26
N GLY A 169 -1.12 25.83 -21.62
CA GLY A 169 -2.16 26.70 -22.20
C GLY A 169 -3.51 26.74 -21.48
N ARG A 170 -3.70 26.01 -20.37
CA ARG A 170 -4.89 26.10 -19.50
C ARG A 170 -4.54 26.73 -18.13
N ARG A 171 -4.01 27.93 -18.14
CA ARG A 171 -3.90 28.76 -16.94
C ARG A 171 -4.84 29.95 -17.05
#